data_3097e20c914ce7c30cfc2e82f3b66bdb
#
_entry.id   3097e20c914ce7c30cfc2e82f3b66bdb
#
_cell.length_a   1.000
_cell.length_b   1.000
_cell.length_c   1.000
_cell.angle_alpha   90.00
_cell.angle_beta   90.00
_cell.angle_gamma   90.00
#
_symmetry.space_group_name_H-M   'P 1'
#
loop_
_entity.id
_entity.type
_entity.pdbx_description
1 polymer ?
#
loop_
_entity_poly.entity_id
_entity_poly.type
_entity_poly.pdbx_seq_one_letter_code
_entity_poly.pdbx_strand_id
1 'polypeptide(L)'
;MFEIVGKYNRATVYAATVDSEAYAQVLRMCNREELRDSRIRMMPDMHAAEGCTVGTSMTVGDRVNPAYVGGDIGCGMQVYRLDTSSVDLPRLDEAIRGCVPSGAAIFPSPNSAVHRVPLEKLRCYESISHQLVSRSFGTLGGGNHFIELEQGLDGALYLVIHSGSRRLGRDVALYHQAAAFFAALGMDEEEVRRKRLKPADIKTTLRPEDCFLSGYLLENYLHDMDIAVAYASESRRRMGEVILERLGITAADSFATIHNYVDTKARVLRKGAVSAQKGERLLIPINMKDGSLLCEGRGNPDWNCTAPHGSGRVMKRSEAKETLSMEDYRREMAGIYSTSVGESTLDESPMAYRRMAEIETAIAPTAKVKDILTPLYNFKASSTAAIDEETRDGED
;
A
#
# COMPACT_ATOMS: atom_id res chain seq x y z
N MET A 1 0.63 22.92 -9.63
CA MET A 1 -0.77 22.56 -9.42
C MET A 1 -1.58 22.90 -10.66
N PHE A 2 -2.42 21.96 -11.15
CA PHE A 2 -3.33 22.15 -12.30
C PHE A 2 -4.56 21.24 -12.13
N GLU A 3 -5.54 21.38 -13.02
CA GLU A 3 -6.74 20.54 -13.01
C GLU A 3 -6.81 19.65 -14.24
N ILE A 4 -7.31 18.42 -14.07
CA ILE A 4 -7.75 17.53 -15.15
C ILE A 4 -9.27 17.55 -15.13
N VAL A 5 -9.86 18.05 -16.21
CA VAL A 5 -11.32 18.29 -16.30
C VAL A 5 -11.94 17.25 -17.22
N GLY A 6 -12.87 16.46 -16.69
CA GLY A 6 -13.69 15.51 -17.43
C GLY A 6 -15.12 16.01 -17.64
N LYS A 7 -15.98 15.11 -18.13
CA LYS A 7 -17.39 15.42 -18.43
C LYS A 7 -18.20 15.73 -17.16
N TYR A 8 -17.96 15.00 -16.06
CA TYR A 8 -18.80 15.07 -14.87
C TYR A 8 -18.08 15.65 -13.66
N ASN A 9 -16.73 15.59 -13.62
CA ASN A 9 -15.96 16.04 -12.47
C ASN A 9 -14.59 16.58 -12.91
N ARG A 10 -13.83 17.11 -11.96
CA ARG A 10 -12.45 17.55 -12.11
C ARG A 10 -11.59 17.01 -10.97
N ALA A 11 -10.31 16.76 -11.25
CA ALA A 11 -9.32 16.39 -10.27
C ALA A 11 -8.27 17.51 -10.14
N THR A 12 -7.93 17.90 -8.92
CA THR A 12 -6.80 18.78 -8.66
C THR A 12 -5.53 17.96 -8.54
N VAL A 13 -4.50 18.31 -9.32
CA VAL A 13 -3.22 17.61 -9.40
C VAL A 13 -2.12 18.45 -8.75
N TYR A 14 -1.44 17.87 -7.76
CA TYR A 14 -0.34 18.51 -7.03
C TYR A 14 1.04 18.05 -7.54
N ALA A 15 1.10 17.07 -8.44
CA ALA A 15 2.33 16.64 -9.09
C ALA A 15 2.86 17.72 -10.05
N ALA A 16 4.17 17.86 -10.14
CA ALA A 16 4.82 18.77 -11.09
C ALA A 16 4.77 18.24 -12.52
N THR A 17 4.90 16.91 -12.67
CA THR A 17 4.86 16.19 -13.95
C THR A 17 3.94 14.99 -13.85
N VAL A 18 3.23 14.67 -14.92
CA VAL A 18 2.31 13.53 -15.01
C VAL A 18 2.54 12.83 -16.33
N ASP A 19 2.74 11.52 -16.29
CA ASP A 19 2.81 10.72 -17.52
C ASP A 19 1.43 10.60 -18.20
N SER A 20 1.44 10.28 -19.49
CA SER A 20 0.21 10.24 -20.30
C SER A 20 -0.77 9.17 -19.85
N GLU A 21 -0.29 8.05 -19.30
CA GLU A 21 -1.13 6.96 -18.83
C GLU A 21 -1.85 7.35 -17.52
N ALA A 22 -1.12 7.94 -16.56
CA ALA A 22 -1.70 8.49 -15.33
C ALA A 22 -2.72 9.60 -15.63
N TYR A 23 -2.40 10.52 -16.56
CA TYR A 23 -3.33 11.54 -17.01
C TYR A 23 -4.62 10.92 -17.56
N ALA A 24 -4.51 9.92 -18.45
CA ALA A 24 -5.65 9.25 -19.03
C ALA A 24 -6.50 8.50 -17.99
N GLN A 25 -5.89 7.91 -16.96
CA GLN A 25 -6.61 7.27 -15.85
C GLN A 25 -7.43 8.29 -15.05
N VAL A 26 -6.83 9.41 -14.68
CA VAL A 26 -7.54 10.48 -13.94
C VAL A 26 -8.66 11.08 -14.79
N LEU A 27 -8.43 11.29 -16.09
CA LEU A 27 -9.47 11.79 -17.01
C LEU A 27 -10.64 10.80 -17.10
N ARG A 28 -10.38 9.48 -17.14
CA ARG A 28 -11.44 8.47 -17.09
C ARG A 28 -12.24 8.56 -15.80
N MET A 29 -11.61 8.74 -14.64
CA MET A 29 -12.31 8.96 -13.37
C MET A 29 -13.20 10.21 -13.43
N CYS A 30 -12.69 11.33 -13.96
CA CYS A 30 -13.46 12.58 -14.10
C CYS A 30 -14.61 12.48 -15.12
N ASN A 31 -14.60 11.48 -16.00
CA ASN A 31 -15.67 11.17 -16.95
C ASN A 31 -16.73 10.21 -16.39
N ARG A 32 -16.63 9.78 -15.12
CA ARG A 32 -17.62 8.94 -14.47
C ARG A 32 -18.68 9.77 -13.77
N GLU A 33 -19.95 9.50 -14.10
CA GLU A 33 -21.09 10.17 -13.46
C GLU A 33 -21.20 9.80 -11.98
N GLU A 34 -20.81 8.58 -11.62
CA GLU A 34 -20.78 8.05 -10.27
C GLU A 34 -19.85 8.84 -9.33
N LEU A 35 -18.89 9.57 -9.90
CA LEU A 35 -17.92 10.39 -9.16
C LEU A 35 -18.20 11.90 -9.26
N ARG A 36 -19.38 12.31 -9.75
CA ARG A 36 -19.73 13.72 -9.98
C ARG A 36 -19.47 14.62 -8.76
N ASP A 37 -19.83 14.12 -7.58
CA ASP A 37 -19.76 14.88 -6.32
C ASP A 37 -18.51 14.56 -5.50
N SER A 38 -17.61 13.69 -6.01
CA SER A 38 -16.39 13.32 -5.34
C SER A 38 -15.32 14.42 -5.48
N ARG A 39 -14.68 14.78 -4.38
CA ARG A 39 -13.52 15.69 -4.40
C ARG A 39 -12.26 14.86 -4.66
N ILE A 40 -11.76 14.90 -5.90
CA ILE A 40 -10.61 14.13 -6.37
C ILE A 40 -9.34 14.97 -6.24
N ARG A 41 -8.32 14.42 -5.56
CA ARG A 41 -7.01 15.04 -5.31
C ARG A 41 -5.91 14.06 -5.67
N MET A 42 -4.97 14.51 -6.49
CA MET A 42 -3.85 13.70 -6.95
C MET A 42 -2.57 14.19 -6.29
N MET A 43 -1.93 13.30 -5.51
CA MET A 43 -0.73 13.61 -4.73
C MET A 43 0.51 13.79 -5.62
N PRO A 44 1.58 14.44 -5.11
CA PRO A 44 2.82 14.69 -5.88
C PRO A 44 3.50 13.45 -6.43
N ASP A 45 3.35 12.30 -5.78
CA ASP A 45 3.93 11.01 -6.12
C ASP A 45 3.09 10.19 -7.12
N MET A 46 2.03 10.80 -7.70
CA MET A 46 1.11 10.08 -8.59
C MET A 46 1.80 9.40 -9.77
N HIS A 47 1.32 8.20 -10.10
CA HIS A 47 1.69 7.44 -11.27
C HIS A 47 0.59 6.44 -11.66
N ALA A 48 0.64 5.92 -12.89
CA ALA A 48 -0.34 4.96 -13.40
C ALA A 48 -0.25 3.63 -12.62
N ALA A 49 -1.42 3.02 -12.36
CA ALA A 49 -1.52 1.73 -11.67
C ALA A 49 -2.82 1.01 -12.05
N GLU A 50 -2.98 -0.24 -11.62
CA GLU A 50 -4.20 -1.00 -11.80
C GLU A 50 -5.39 -0.35 -11.06
N GLY A 51 -6.57 -0.37 -11.66
CA GLY A 51 -7.81 0.21 -11.14
C GLY A 51 -7.86 1.74 -11.22
N CYS A 52 -7.07 2.44 -10.44
CA CYS A 52 -6.85 3.88 -10.56
C CYS A 52 -5.42 4.26 -10.22
N THR A 53 -5.06 5.50 -10.47
CA THR A 53 -3.74 6.09 -10.24
C THR A 53 -3.34 5.98 -8.77
N VAL A 54 -2.10 5.52 -8.48
CA VAL A 54 -1.46 5.73 -7.17
C VAL A 54 -1.33 7.22 -6.91
N GLY A 55 -1.35 7.64 -5.64
CA GLY A 55 -1.42 9.05 -5.25
C GLY A 55 -2.85 9.62 -5.27
N THR A 56 -3.88 8.79 -5.38
CA THR A 56 -5.28 9.24 -5.37
C THR A 56 -5.80 9.41 -3.94
N SER A 57 -6.40 10.57 -3.67
CA SER A 57 -7.28 10.83 -2.53
C SER A 57 -8.64 11.32 -3.03
N MET A 58 -9.73 10.68 -2.62
CA MET A 58 -11.05 10.98 -3.14
C MET A 58 -12.12 10.82 -2.06
N THR A 59 -13.05 11.80 -1.95
CA THR A 59 -14.21 11.64 -1.06
C THR A 59 -15.15 10.59 -1.60
N VAL A 60 -15.68 9.74 -0.70
CA VAL A 60 -16.62 8.65 -1.01
C VAL A 60 -18.02 9.08 -0.57
N GLY A 61 -18.93 9.19 -1.54
CA GLY A 61 -20.35 9.46 -1.30
C GLY A 61 -21.16 8.17 -1.10
N ASP A 62 -22.17 7.99 -1.91
CA ASP A 62 -23.08 6.83 -1.92
C ASP A 62 -22.57 5.67 -2.78
N ARG A 63 -21.40 5.82 -3.43
CA ARG A 63 -20.79 4.83 -4.34
C ARG A 63 -19.28 4.75 -4.17
N VAL A 64 -18.73 3.55 -4.39
CA VAL A 64 -17.28 3.33 -4.48
C VAL A 64 -16.98 2.24 -5.51
N ASN A 65 -15.86 2.37 -6.20
CA ASN A 65 -15.33 1.29 -7.03
C ASN A 65 -14.26 0.52 -6.23
N PRO A 66 -14.46 -0.78 -5.92
CA PRO A 66 -13.49 -1.56 -5.12
C PRO A 66 -12.13 -1.72 -5.82
N ALA A 67 -12.11 -1.71 -7.18
CA ALA A 67 -10.87 -1.78 -7.93
C ALA A 67 -9.95 -0.56 -7.72
N TYR A 68 -10.50 0.57 -7.26
CA TYR A 68 -9.68 1.76 -6.97
C TYR A 68 -8.77 1.59 -5.75
N VAL A 69 -9.14 0.76 -4.78
CA VAL A 69 -8.23 0.35 -3.71
C VAL A 69 -7.37 -0.82 -4.17
N GLY A 70 -7.97 -1.81 -4.85
CA GLY A 70 -7.28 -3.01 -5.31
C GLY A 70 -7.06 -4.03 -4.19
N GLY A 71 -6.15 -5.00 -4.43
CA GLY A 71 -5.97 -6.15 -3.55
C GLY A 71 -5.10 -5.92 -2.32
N ASP A 72 -4.25 -4.89 -2.30
CA ASP A 72 -3.37 -4.64 -1.15
C ASP A 72 -4.00 -3.68 -0.14
N ILE A 73 -5.20 -4.04 0.34
CA ILE A 73 -5.96 -3.27 1.34
C ILE A 73 -5.13 -3.14 2.63
N GLY A 74 -5.07 -1.93 3.18
CA GLY A 74 -4.38 -1.67 4.44
C GLY A 74 -2.85 -1.67 4.33
N CYS A 75 -2.28 -1.66 3.10
CA CYS A 75 -0.86 -1.43 2.92
C CYS A 75 -0.43 -0.15 3.63
N GLY A 76 0.71 -0.20 4.33
CA GLY A 76 1.15 0.89 5.18
C GLY A 76 2.43 0.57 5.92
N MET A 77 2.82 1.49 6.78
CA MET A 77 4.03 1.40 7.59
C MET A 77 3.70 1.15 9.05
N GLN A 78 4.53 0.34 9.71
CA GLN A 78 4.65 0.31 11.17
C GLN A 78 6.03 0.84 11.52
N VAL A 79 6.10 1.83 12.39
CA VAL A 79 7.33 2.51 12.80
C VAL A 79 7.53 2.29 14.30
N TYR A 80 8.71 1.83 14.68
CA TYR A 80 9.13 1.69 16.08
C TYR A 80 10.34 2.59 16.34
N ARG A 81 10.25 3.53 17.27
CA ARG A 81 11.39 4.22 17.82
C ARG A 81 12.02 3.31 18.88
N LEU A 82 13.27 2.88 18.63
CA LEU A 82 13.92 1.91 19.47
C LEU A 82 14.46 2.53 20.76
N ASP A 83 14.47 1.73 21.83
CA ASP A 83 15.05 2.11 23.13
C ASP A 83 16.50 1.60 23.20
N THR A 84 17.30 1.95 22.18
CA THR A 84 18.73 1.65 22.09
C THR A 84 19.39 2.63 21.13
N SER A 85 20.68 2.89 21.31
CA SER A 85 21.49 3.74 20.43
C SER A 85 22.27 2.96 19.36
N SER A 86 22.23 1.63 19.37
CA SER A 86 22.94 0.80 18.40
C SER A 86 22.23 -0.52 18.16
N VAL A 87 22.34 -1.05 16.94
CA VAL A 87 21.87 -2.38 16.54
C VAL A 87 22.95 -3.05 15.70
N ASP A 88 23.24 -4.31 16.00
CA ASP A 88 24.11 -5.16 15.17
C ASP A 88 23.39 -5.51 13.87
N LEU A 89 23.82 -4.93 12.75
CA LEU A 89 23.11 -5.04 11.46
C LEU A 89 23.14 -6.46 10.89
N PRO A 90 24.24 -7.22 10.90
CA PRO A 90 24.25 -8.64 10.57
C PRO A 90 23.24 -9.46 11.39
N ARG A 91 23.18 -9.24 12.70
CA ARG A 91 22.23 -9.92 13.59
C ARG A 91 20.78 -9.51 13.31
N LEU A 92 20.54 -8.26 12.91
CA LEU A 92 19.22 -7.80 12.47
C LEU A 92 18.81 -8.51 11.19
N ASP A 93 19.69 -8.62 10.18
CA ASP A 93 19.41 -9.33 8.92
C ASP A 93 19.09 -10.82 9.19
N GLU A 94 19.88 -11.48 10.02
CA GLU A 94 19.63 -12.86 10.43
C GLU A 94 18.29 -13.03 11.17
N ALA A 95 17.97 -12.10 12.07
CA ALA A 95 16.71 -12.11 12.80
C ALA A 95 15.53 -11.99 11.85
N ILE A 96 15.55 -11.01 10.92
CA ILE A 96 14.47 -10.80 9.93
C ILE A 96 14.31 -12.05 9.08
N ARG A 97 15.37 -12.55 8.46
CA ARG A 97 15.33 -13.75 7.60
C ARG A 97 14.86 -15.00 8.33
N GLY A 98 15.16 -15.12 9.61
CA GLY A 98 14.79 -16.27 10.41
C GLY A 98 13.36 -16.26 10.97
N CYS A 99 12.70 -15.10 11.05
CA CYS A 99 11.37 -15.00 11.67
C CYS A 99 10.28 -14.33 10.80
N VAL A 100 10.64 -13.70 9.67
CA VAL A 100 9.67 -13.05 8.78
C VAL A 100 9.77 -13.63 7.37
N PRO A 101 8.88 -14.57 6.99
CA PRO A 101 8.79 -15.04 5.61
C PRO A 101 8.56 -13.87 4.65
N SER A 102 9.21 -13.89 3.48
CA SER A 102 9.17 -12.80 2.50
C SER A 102 9.05 -13.31 1.08
N GLY A 103 8.68 -12.44 0.13
CA GLY A 103 8.35 -12.84 -1.23
C GLY A 103 7.08 -13.69 -1.25
N ALA A 104 7.13 -14.82 -1.93
CA ALA A 104 6.06 -15.82 -1.97
C ALA A 104 5.99 -16.69 -0.71
N ALA A 105 7.01 -16.68 0.15
CA ALA A 105 7.05 -17.53 1.33
C ALA A 105 6.01 -17.12 2.38
N ILE A 106 5.30 -18.12 2.91
CA ILE A 106 4.36 -17.99 4.03
C ILE A 106 4.72 -18.99 5.13
N PHE A 107 4.16 -18.85 6.31
CA PHE A 107 4.41 -19.82 7.38
C PHE A 107 3.92 -21.24 7.01
N PRO A 108 4.62 -22.31 7.42
CA PRO A 108 4.21 -23.69 7.14
C PRO A 108 2.91 -24.07 7.86
N SER A 109 2.58 -23.40 8.96
CA SER A 109 1.37 -23.60 9.76
C SER A 109 0.70 -22.23 10.06
N PRO A 110 -0.59 -22.21 10.42
CA PRO A 110 -1.29 -21.00 10.81
C PRO A 110 -0.58 -20.23 11.91
N ASN A 111 -0.45 -18.92 11.73
CA ASN A 111 0.06 -18.03 12.79
C ASN A 111 -1.06 -17.76 13.79
N SER A 112 -0.86 -18.22 15.03
CA SER A 112 -1.89 -18.10 16.09
C SER A 112 -2.27 -16.65 16.40
N ALA A 113 -1.38 -15.67 16.17
CA ALA A 113 -1.69 -14.27 16.42
C ALA A 113 -2.77 -13.70 15.48
N VAL A 114 -3.16 -14.42 14.42
CA VAL A 114 -4.27 -14.01 13.54
C VAL A 114 -5.62 -13.88 14.28
N HIS A 115 -5.81 -14.59 15.41
CA HIS A 115 -7.03 -14.48 16.24
C HIS A 115 -7.23 -13.09 16.87
N ARG A 116 -6.23 -12.21 16.82
CA ARG A 116 -6.37 -10.79 17.23
C ARG A 116 -7.30 -10.02 16.29
N VAL A 117 -7.60 -10.57 15.11
CA VAL A 117 -8.47 -9.98 14.10
C VAL A 117 -9.74 -10.80 13.97
N PRO A 118 -10.93 -10.19 14.06
CA PRO A 118 -12.21 -10.90 14.04
C PRO A 118 -12.61 -11.29 12.61
N LEU A 119 -11.87 -12.21 11.98
CA LEU A 119 -12.09 -12.62 10.59
C LEU A 119 -13.48 -13.21 10.36
N GLU A 120 -14.06 -13.87 11.37
CA GLU A 120 -15.41 -14.45 11.33
C GLU A 120 -16.53 -13.42 11.15
N LYS A 121 -16.22 -12.12 11.30
CA LYS A 121 -17.17 -11.02 11.07
C LYS A 121 -17.18 -10.53 9.63
N LEU A 122 -16.26 -10.97 8.79
CA LEU A 122 -16.25 -10.61 7.37
C LEU A 122 -17.57 -11.02 6.69
N ARG A 123 -18.11 -10.14 5.86
CA ARG A 123 -19.26 -10.45 5.00
C ARG A 123 -18.91 -11.49 3.93
N CYS A 124 -17.65 -11.45 3.46
CA CYS A 124 -17.09 -12.41 2.52
C CYS A 124 -16.42 -13.62 3.20
N TYR A 125 -16.68 -13.89 4.48
CA TYR A 125 -15.98 -14.92 5.27
C TYR A 125 -15.88 -16.29 4.58
N GLU A 126 -16.99 -16.77 4.00
CA GLU A 126 -17.04 -18.08 3.29
C GLU A 126 -16.26 -18.09 1.96
N SER A 127 -15.85 -16.91 1.48
CA SER A 127 -15.18 -16.75 0.20
C SER A 127 -13.66 -16.56 0.33
N ILE A 128 -13.13 -16.44 1.54
CA ILE A 128 -11.69 -16.25 1.76
C ILE A 128 -10.97 -17.59 1.93
N SER A 129 -9.69 -17.60 1.58
CA SER A 129 -8.81 -18.77 1.76
C SER A 129 -8.27 -18.82 3.19
N HIS A 130 -9.05 -19.28 4.17
CA HIS A 130 -8.74 -19.26 5.61
C HIS A 130 -7.34 -19.79 5.94
N GLN A 131 -6.91 -20.90 5.32
CA GLN A 131 -5.60 -21.48 5.55
C GLN A 131 -4.48 -20.55 5.05
N LEU A 132 -4.61 -20.01 3.84
CA LEU A 132 -3.61 -19.09 3.28
C LEU A 132 -3.59 -17.76 4.03
N VAL A 133 -4.76 -17.22 4.40
CA VAL A 133 -4.87 -16.01 5.22
C VAL A 133 -4.14 -16.19 6.56
N SER A 134 -4.38 -17.27 7.30
CA SER A 134 -3.73 -17.49 8.60
C SER A 134 -2.23 -17.78 8.49
N ARG A 135 -1.76 -18.39 7.39
CA ARG A 135 -0.34 -18.67 7.14
C ARG A 135 0.41 -17.45 6.61
N SER A 136 -0.26 -16.50 5.95
CA SER A 136 0.35 -15.27 5.44
C SER A 136 0.36 -14.13 6.47
N PHE A 137 -0.29 -14.28 7.62
CA PHE A 137 -0.27 -13.31 8.71
C PHE A 137 1.13 -13.19 9.34
N GLY A 138 1.69 -11.99 9.43
CA GLY A 138 3.04 -11.76 9.94
C GLY A 138 4.14 -12.05 8.91
N THR A 139 3.81 -12.11 7.61
CA THR A 139 4.78 -12.22 6.51
C THR A 139 4.94 -10.90 5.78
N LEU A 140 6.14 -10.62 5.26
CA LEU A 140 6.44 -9.34 4.61
C LEU A 140 5.79 -9.24 3.22
N GLY A 141 5.86 -10.29 2.41
CA GLY A 141 5.55 -10.26 0.99
C GLY A 141 6.71 -9.76 0.15
N GLY A 142 6.41 -9.40 -1.09
CA GLY A 142 7.38 -8.92 -2.08
C GLY A 142 7.00 -7.54 -2.65
N GLY A 143 7.55 -7.24 -3.82
CA GLY A 143 7.31 -5.97 -4.49
C GLY A 143 8.01 -4.80 -3.79
N ASN A 144 7.24 -3.76 -3.46
CA ASN A 144 7.75 -2.57 -2.76
C ASN A 144 7.80 -2.73 -1.23
N HIS A 145 7.43 -3.87 -0.66
CA HIS A 145 7.51 -4.11 0.78
C HIS A 145 8.96 -4.21 1.26
N PHE A 146 9.22 -3.70 2.46
CA PHE A 146 10.56 -3.63 3.02
C PHE A 146 10.56 -3.62 4.55
N ILE A 147 11.74 -3.89 5.14
CA ILE A 147 12.05 -3.65 6.54
C ILE A 147 13.35 -2.85 6.56
N GLU A 148 13.34 -1.66 7.19
CA GLU A 148 14.48 -0.77 7.29
C GLU A 148 14.80 -0.43 8.74
N LEU A 149 16.09 -0.24 9.03
CA LEU A 149 16.55 0.45 10.22
C LEU A 149 17.10 1.81 9.77
N GLU A 150 16.48 2.87 10.27
CA GLU A 150 16.81 4.24 9.94
C GLU A 150 17.26 5.01 11.20
N GLN A 151 18.04 6.07 11.01
CA GLN A 151 18.53 6.94 12.09
C GLN A 151 18.04 8.36 11.86
N GLY A 152 17.43 8.95 12.87
CA GLY A 152 17.05 10.36 12.91
C GLY A 152 18.23 11.29 13.19
N LEU A 153 18.05 12.57 12.98
CA LEU A 153 19.06 13.60 13.22
C LEU A 153 19.50 13.70 14.69
N ASP A 154 18.64 13.28 15.62
CA ASP A 154 18.95 13.18 17.05
C ASP A 154 19.72 11.90 17.44
N GLY A 155 20.02 11.05 16.45
CA GLY A 155 20.67 9.74 16.65
C GLY A 155 19.71 8.62 17.08
N ALA A 156 18.42 8.88 17.26
CA ALA A 156 17.42 7.85 17.55
C ALA A 156 17.28 6.86 16.40
N LEU A 157 17.08 5.58 16.74
CA LEU A 157 16.92 4.51 15.76
C LEU A 157 15.43 4.17 15.56
N TYR A 158 15.07 3.94 14.31
CA TYR A 158 13.71 3.61 13.89
C TYR A 158 13.70 2.32 13.08
N LEU A 159 12.95 1.31 13.54
CA LEU A 159 12.62 0.13 12.73
C LEU A 159 11.33 0.41 11.99
N VAL A 160 11.40 0.39 10.66
CA VAL A 160 10.28 0.66 9.75
C VAL A 160 9.91 -0.62 9.02
N ILE A 161 8.63 -0.99 9.03
CA ILE A 161 8.10 -2.19 8.37
C ILE A 161 6.99 -1.78 7.42
N HIS A 162 7.20 -1.96 6.13
CA HIS A 162 6.22 -1.73 5.07
C HIS A 162 5.63 -3.04 4.58
N SER A 163 4.33 -3.26 4.77
CA SER A 163 3.60 -4.44 4.29
C SER A 163 2.10 -4.19 4.26
N GLY A 164 1.35 -5.06 3.58
CA GLY A 164 -0.10 -4.97 3.42
C GLY A 164 -0.87 -6.16 4.01
N SER A 165 -2.09 -6.36 3.55
CA SER A 165 -3.01 -7.40 4.03
C SER A 165 -2.78 -8.78 3.41
N ARG A 166 -1.76 -8.92 2.55
CA ARG A 166 -1.41 -10.20 1.97
C ARG A 166 -2.62 -10.88 1.32
N ARG A 167 -2.79 -12.20 1.48
CA ARG A 167 -3.88 -12.97 0.90
C ARG A 167 -5.27 -12.44 1.27
N LEU A 168 -5.47 -11.96 2.50
CA LEU A 168 -6.79 -11.50 2.93
C LEU A 168 -7.31 -10.33 2.10
N GLY A 169 -6.48 -9.28 1.90
CA GLY A 169 -6.92 -8.12 1.13
C GLY A 169 -7.26 -8.45 -0.31
N ARG A 170 -6.50 -9.38 -0.92
CA ARG A 170 -6.80 -9.87 -2.27
C ARG A 170 -8.16 -10.58 -2.32
N ASP A 171 -8.42 -11.51 -1.38
CA ASP A 171 -9.69 -12.25 -1.34
C ASP A 171 -10.87 -11.30 -1.14
N VAL A 172 -10.76 -10.33 -0.20
CA VAL A 172 -11.77 -9.28 0.04
C VAL A 172 -11.99 -8.43 -1.21
N ALA A 173 -10.93 -7.97 -1.85
CA ALA A 173 -11.03 -7.13 -3.05
C ALA A 173 -11.71 -7.88 -4.20
N LEU A 174 -11.32 -9.11 -4.48
CA LEU A 174 -11.91 -9.93 -5.55
C LEU A 174 -13.39 -10.20 -5.31
N TYR A 175 -13.79 -10.50 -4.07
CA TYR A 175 -15.19 -10.70 -3.71
C TYR A 175 -16.03 -9.45 -3.99
N HIS A 176 -15.59 -8.29 -3.52
CA HIS A 176 -16.37 -7.04 -3.67
C HIS A 176 -16.31 -6.47 -5.10
N GLN A 177 -15.22 -6.70 -5.85
CA GLN A 177 -15.17 -6.39 -7.29
C GLN A 177 -16.16 -7.25 -8.07
N ALA A 178 -16.24 -8.55 -7.77
CA ALA A 178 -17.24 -9.43 -8.38
C ALA A 178 -18.67 -9.00 -8.02
N ALA A 179 -18.94 -8.63 -6.76
CA ALA A 179 -20.24 -8.13 -6.34
C ALA A 179 -20.64 -6.85 -7.09
N ALA A 180 -19.70 -5.90 -7.27
CA ALA A 180 -19.92 -4.68 -8.05
C ALA A 180 -20.25 -5.00 -9.52
N PHE A 181 -19.51 -5.95 -10.12
CA PHE A 181 -19.72 -6.38 -11.51
C PHE A 181 -21.11 -7.00 -11.71
N PHE A 182 -21.50 -7.96 -10.87
CA PHE A 182 -22.80 -8.60 -10.98
C PHE A 182 -23.96 -7.64 -10.69
N ALA A 183 -23.81 -6.74 -9.73
CA ALA A 183 -24.79 -5.70 -9.44
C ALA A 183 -24.98 -4.74 -10.64
N ALA A 184 -23.90 -4.37 -11.32
CA ALA A 184 -23.96 -3.53 -12.53
C ALA A 184 -24.69 -4.22 -13.70
N LEU A 185 -24.71 -5.55 -13.74
CA LEU A 185 -25.47 -6.36 -14.69
C LEU A 185 -26.92 -6.61 -14.25
N GLY A 186 -27.33 -6.12 -13.07
CA GLY A 186 -28.66 -6.38 -12.51
C GLY A 186 -28.87 -7.85 -12.12
N MET A 187 -27.80 -8.61 -11.86
CA MET A 187 -27.87 -10.02 -11.48
C MET A 187 -28.21 -10.16 -10.01
N ASP A 188 -29.05 -11.16 -9.70
CA ASP A 188 -29.40 -11.51 -8.33
C ASP A 188 -28.21 -12.17 -7.60
N GLU A 189 -27.90 -11.68 -6.41
CA GLU A 189 -26.73 -12.16 -5.62
C GLU A 189 -26.90 -13.64 -5.22
N GLU A 190 -28.12 -14.06 -4.87
CA GLU A 190 -28.38 -15.45 -4.49
C GLU A 190 -28.19 -16.40 -5.68
N GLU A 191 -28.62 -15.96 -6.89
CA GLU A 191 -28.39 -16.69 -8.13
C GLU A 191 -26.90 -16.81 -8.45
N VAL A 192 -26.14 -15.72 -8.34
CA VAL A 192 -24.68 -15.70 -8.56
C VAL A 192 -23.98 -16.69 -7.61
N ARG A 193 -24.32 -16.63 -6.33
CA ARG A 193 -23.77 -17.54 -5.31
C ARG A 193 -24.14 -19.01 -5.57
N ARG A 194 -25.42 -19.29 -5.87
CA ARG A 194 -25.91 -20.64 -6.12
C ARG A 194 -25.22 -21.27 -7.35
N LYS A 195 -25.03 -20.49 -8.41
CA LYS A 195 -24.38 -20.93 -9.65
C LYS A 195 -22.85 -20.84 -9.60
N ARG A 196 -22.28 -20.27 -8.54
CA ARG A 196 -20.83 -20.00 -8.39
C ARG A 196 -20.23 -19.28 -9.59
N LEU A 197 -20.97 -18.28 -10.12
CA LEU A 197 -20.54 -17.52 -11.30
C LEU A 197 -19.31 -16.68 -10.97
N LYS A 198 -18.37 -16.61 -11.92
CA LYS A 198 -17.23 -15.67 -11.89
C LYS A 198 -17.44 -14.62 -12.97
N PRO A 199 -16.91 -13.37 -12.82
CA PRO A 199 -16.99 -12.36 -13.88
C PRO A 199 -16.49 -12.87 -15.25
N ALA A 200 -15.47 -13.71 -15.27
CA ALA A 200 -14.94 -14.31 -16.51
C ALA A 200 -15.92 -15.24 -17.23
N ASP A 201 -16.92 -15.76 -16.54
CA ASP A 201 -17.95 -16.63 -17.14
C ASP A 201 -18.98 -15.85 -17.96
N ILE A 202 -19.01 -14.52 -17.82
CA ILE A 202 -20.03 -13.64 -18.41
C ILE A 202 -19.48 -12.94 -19.66
N LYS A 203 -20.10 -13.18 -20.80
CA LYS A 203 -19.78 -12.48 -22.06
C LYS A 203 -20.39 -11.08 -22.03
N THR A 204 -19.56 -10.06 -21.78
CA THR A 204 -19.95 -8.65 -21.76
C THR A 204 -18.75 -7.77 -22.10
N THR A 205 -18.99 -6.52 -22.46
CA THR A 205 -17.96 -5.47 -22.61
C THR A 205 -17.72 -4.71 -21.30
N LEU A 206 -18.55 -4.93 -20.28
CA LEU A 206 -18.38 -4.33 -18.97
C LEU A 206 -17.16 -4.97 -18.27
N ARG A 207 -16.35 -4.16 -17.65
CA ARG A 207 -15.16 -4.61 -16.91
C ARG A 207 -15.39 -4.39 -15.41
N PRO A 208 -14.88 -5.29 -14.54
CA PRO A 208 -15.01 -5.13 -13.08
C PRO A 208 -14.52 -3.78 -12.56
N GLU A 209 -13.43 -3.27 -13.16
CA GLU A 209 -12.84 -1.97 -12.80
C GLU A 209 -13.71 -0.76 -13.21
N ASP A 210 -14.80 -0.97 -13.95
CA ASP A 210 -15.77 0.07 -14.32
C ASP A 210 -17.05 0.03 -13.44
N CYS A 211 -17.10 -0.88 -12.45
CA CYS A 211 -18.29 -1.16 -11.65
C CYS A 211 -18.22 -0.56 -10.26
N PHE A 212 -19.36 -0.07 -9.77
CA PHE A 212 -19.48 0.62 -8.49
C PHE A 212 -20.41 -0.13 -7.52
N LEU A 213 -20.05 -0.16 -6.26
CA LEU A 213 -20.90 -0.58 -5.16
C LEU A 213 -21.72 0.61 -4.66
N SER A 214 -22.98 0.34 -4.26
CA SER A 214 -23.88 1.29 -3.61
C SER A 214 -24.76 0.58 -2.59
N GLY A 215 -25.45 1.37 -1.76
CA GLY A 215 -26.38 0.82 -0.77
C GLY A 215 -25.71 -0.20 0.17
N TYR A 216 -26.39 -1.32 0.42
CA TYR A 216 -25.89 -2.35 1.34
C TYR A 216 -24.59 -3.03 0.88
N LEU A 217 -24.33 -3.13 -0.44
CA LEU A 217 -23.08 -3.67 -0.98
C LEU A 217 -21.88 -2.75 -0.64
N LEU A 218 -22.08 -1.44 -0.69
CA LEU A 218 -21.10 -0.47 -0.26
C LEU A 218 -20.81 -0.62 1.25
N GLU A 219 -21.83 -0.72 2.07
CA GLU A 219 -21.65 -0.86 3.53
C GLU A 219 -20.97 -2.18 3.90
N ASN A 220 -21.28 -3.28 3.19
CA ASN A 220 -20.58 -4.55 3.35
C ASN A 220 -19.10 -4.44 2.99
N TYR A 221 -18.77 -3.74 1.90
CA TYR A 221 -17.38 -3.50 1.49
C TYR A 221 -16.61 -2.66 2.53
N LEU A 222 -17.21 -1.60 3.04
CA LEU A 222 -16.60 -0.76 4.06
C LEU A 222 -16.37 -1.52 5.37
N HIS A 223 -17.31 -2.39 5.75
CA HIS A 223 -17.16 -3.26 6.91
C HIS A 223 -15.98 -4.23 6.75
N ASP A 224 -15.89 -4.91 5.62
CA ASP A 224 -14.78 -5.84 5.33
C ASP A 224 -13.45 -5.11 5.15
N MET A 225 -13.47 -3.89 4.62
CA MET A 225 -12.33 -2.98 4.54
C MET A 225 -11.71 -2.74 5.92
N ASP A 226 -12.51 -2.39 6.92
CA ASP A 226 -12.02 -2.13 8.29
C ASP A 226 -11.35 -3.38 8.88
N ILE A 227 -11.88 -4.57 8.63
CA ILE A 227 -11.30 -5.84 9.09
C ILE A 227 -9.98 -6.14 8.37
N ALA A 228 -9.93 -5.92 7.04
CA ALA A 228 -8.71 -6.12 6.26
C ALA A 228 -7.60 -5.13 6.65
N VAL A 229 -7.95 -3.88 6.94
CA VAL A 229 -7.04 -2.85 7.48
C VAL A 229 -6.51 -3.26 8.86
N ALA A 230 -7.38 -3.75 9.74
CA ALA A 230 -6.97 -4.25 11.06
C ALA A 230 -6.01 -5.44 10.93
N TYR A 231 -6.30 -6.38 10.01
CA TYR A 231 -5.43 -7.51 9.72
C TYR A 231 -4.04 -7.05 9.25
N ALA A 232 -3.95 -6.13 8.29
CA ALA A 232 -2.68 -5.62 7.78
C ALA A 232 -1.88 -4.93 8.90
N SER A 233 -2.53 -4.14 9.75
CA SER A 233 -1.91 -3.45 10.87
C SER A 233 -1.37 -4.42 11.92
N GLU A 234 -2.17 -5.42 12.32
CA GLU A 234 -1.75 -6.45 13.26
C GLU A 234 -0.64 -7.35 12.70
N SER A 235 -0.68 -7.63 11.39
CA SER A 235 0.37 -8.37 10.69
C SER A 235 1.72 -7.65 10.75
N ARG A 236 1.75 -6.34 10.46
CA ARG A 236 2.96 -5.51 10.59
C ARG A 236 3.43 -5.45 12.05
N ARG A 237 2.50 -5.26 13.00
CA ARG A 237 2.83 -5.26 14.43
C ARG A 237 3.46 -6.58 14.86
N ARG A 238 2.93 -7.71 14.38
CA ARG A 238 3.49 -9.05 14.69
C ARG A 238 4.90 -9.22 14.15
N MET A 239 5.18 -8.74 12.93
CA MET A 239 6.56 -8.75 12.40
C MET A 239 7.51 -7.96 13.29
N GLY A 240 7.13 -6.75 13.71
CA GLY A 240 7.94 -5.95 14.63
C GLY A 240 8.17 -6.63 15.97
N GLU A 241 7.13 -7.20 16.58
CA GLU A 241 7.23 -7.94 17.84
C GLU A 241 8.28 -9.07 17.76
N VAL A 242 8.21 -9.93 16.74
CA VAL A 242 9.13 -11.07 16.64
C VAL A 242 10.57 -10.65 16.33
N ILE A 243 10.77 -9.57 15.57
CA ILE A 243 12.10 -9.02 15.30
C ILE A 243 12.69 -8.44 16.58
N LEU A 244 11.97 -7.58 17.27
CA LEU A 244 12.44 -6.92 18.50
C LEU A 244 12.69 -7.93 19.62
N GLU A 245 11.81 -8.92 19.79
CA GLU A 245 11.98 -10.03 20.73
C GLU A 245 13.27 -10.81 20.45
N ARG A 246 13.54 -11.16 19.17
CA ARG A 246 14.73 -11.92 18.80
C ARG A 246 16.03 -11.14 19.00
N LEU A 247 15.97 -9.82 18.88
CA LEU A 247 17.10 -8.93 19.15
C LEU A 247 17.29 -8.65 20.64
N GLY A 248 16.27 -8.82 21.46
CA GLY A 248 16.24 -8.41 22.87
C GLY A 248 16.20 -6.88 23.02
N ILE A 249 15.53 -6.19 22.07
CA ILE A 249 15.39 -4.74 22.04
C ILE A 249 13.93 -4.36 22.30
N THR A 250 13.69 -3.27 23.01
CA THR A 250 12.37 -2.68 23.23
C THR A 250 12.19 -1.43 22.39
N ALA A 251 10.93 -1.08 22.14
CA ALA A 251 10.57 0.18 21.50
C ALA A 251 10.10 1.19 22.55
N ALA A 252 10.65 2.40 22.51
CA ALA A 252 10.23 3.51 23.38
C ALA A 252 8.89 4.12 22.92
N ASP A 253 8.60 4.04 21.61
CA ASP A 253 7.38 4.56 21.00
C ASP A 253 7.09 3.85 19.67
N SER A 254 5.84 3.89 19.22
CA SER A 254 5.47 3.37 17.90
C SER A 254 4.26 4.08 17.32
N PHE A 255 4.17 4.09 15.98
CA PHE A 255 2.98 4.55 15.26
C PHE A 255 2.86 3.81 13.91
N ALA A 256 1.69 3.90 13.29
CA ALA A 256 1.45 3.30 11.99
C ALA A 256 0.84 4.33 11.03
N THR A 257 1.10 4.16 9.73
CA THR A 257 0.43 4.88 8.64
C THR A 257 -0.16 3.88 7.66
N ILE A 258 -1.29 4.24 7.04
CA ILE A 258 -1.98 3.39 6.07
C ILE A 258 -2.18 4.21 4.80
N HIS A 259 -1.88 3.63 3.64
CA HIS A 259 -1.91 4.37 2.38
C HIS A 259 -2.71 3.70 1.25
N ASN A 260 -3.44 2.61 1.55
CA ASN A 260 -4.27 1.93 0.55
C ASN A 260 -5.57 1.41 1.19
N TYR A 261 -6.59 2.27 1.29
CA TYR A 261 -7.84 1.96 1.98
C TYR A 261 -8.94 3.01 1.73
N VAL A 262 -10.15 2.72 2.17
CA VAL A 262 -11.18 3.73 2.43
C VAL A 262 -11.20 4.03 3.92
N ASP A 263 -10.96 5.26 4.30
CA ASP A 263 -11.22 5.74 5.66
C ASP A 263 -12.74 5.80 5.83
N THR A 264 -13.28 4.83 6.56
CA THR A 264 -14.73 4.64 6.68
C THR A 264 -15.39 5.73 7.51
N LYS A 265 -14.64 6.40 8.41
CA LYS A 265 -15.11 7.51 9.23
C LYS A 265 -15.09 8.84 8.48
N ALA A 266 -13.98 9.15 7.84
CA ALA A 266 -13.83 10.38 7.05
C ALA A 266 -14.48 10.26 5.66
N ARG A 267 -14.86 9.05 5.23
CA ARG A 267 -15.38 8.75 3.89
C ARG A 267 -14.42 9.25 2.81
N VAL A 268 -13.14 8.88 2.94
CA VAL A 268 -12.07 9.24 2.00
C VAL A 268 -11.35 7.98 1.55
N LEU A 269 -11.37 7.71 0.25
CA LEU A 269 -10.52 6.71 -0.38
C LEU A 269 -9.11 7.27 -0.54
N ARG A 270 -8.10 6.48 -0.16
CA ARG A 270 -6.68 6.75 -0.38
C ARG A 270 -6.03 5.54 -1.05
N LYS A 271 -5.43 5.76 -2.21
CA LYS A 271 -4.59 4.79 -2.92
C LYS A 271 -3.21 5.36 -3.14
N GLY A 272 -2.20 4.78 -2.45
CA GLY A 272 -0.87 5.35 -2.43
C GLY A 272 -0.88 6.78 -1.86
N ALA A 273 -1.63 6.99 -0.80
CA ALA A 273 -1.79 8.27 -0.13
C ALA A 273 -2.11 8.06 1.35
N VAL A 274 -1.51 8.85 2.24
CA VAL A 274 -1.65 8.71 3.69
C VAL A 274 -2.54 9.80 4.27
N SER A 275 -3.19 9.51 5.40
CA SER A 275 -3.84 10.52 6.21
C SER A 275 -2.81 11.54 6.72
N ALA A 276 -3.20 12.83 6.70
CA ALA A 276 -2.39 13.94 7.19
C ALA A 276 -3.27 14.92 7.97
N GLN A 277 -4.06 14.39 8.93
CA GLN A 277 -4.86 15.21 9.83
C GLN A 277 -3.96 16.12 10.66
N LYS A 278 -4.51 17.19 11.19
CA LYS A 278 -3.74 18.14 12.00
C LYS A 278 -3.10 17.44 13.20
N GLY A 279 -1.77 17.48 13.29
CA GLY A 279 -1.00 16.87 14.37
C GLY A 279 -0.76 15.36 14.22
N GLU A 280 -1.29 14.71 13.18
CA GLU A 280 -1.07 13.29 12.91
C GLU A 280 0.37 13.04 12.47
N ARG A 281 1.02 12.01 13.04
CA ARG A 281 2.34 11.56 12.62
C ARG A 281 2.23 10.71 11.35
N LEU A 282 3.08 10.98 10.38
CA LEU A 282 3.16 10.18 9.16
C LEU A 282 4.61 9.99 8.70
N LEU A 283 4.86 8.90 8.01
CA LEU A 283 6.15 8.58 7.41
C LEU A 283 5.98 8.55 5.89
N ILE A 284 6.87 9.22 5.17
CA ILE A 284 6.93 9.27 3.70
C ILE A 284 8.28 8.69 3.28
N PRO A 285 8.39 7.39 2.95
CA PRO A 285 9.61 6.79 2.46
C PRO A 285 9.97 7.33 1.08
N ILE A 286 11.24 7.56 0.85
CA ILE A 286 11.77 8.07 -0.40
C ILE A 286 12.30 6.92 -1.26
N ASN A 287 13.38 6.27 -0.81
CA ASN A 287 13.98 5.10 -1.43
C ASN A 287 15.00 4.47 -0.47
N MET A 288 15.59 3.34 -0.87
CA MET A 288 16.54 2.56 -0.06
C MET A 288 17.80 3.32 0.38
N LYS A 289 18.13 4.47 -0.25
CA LYS A 289 19.31 5.30 0.04
C LYS A 289 18.97 6.55 0.83
N ASP A 290 17.93 7.26 0.39
CA ASP A 290 17.58 8.56 0.96
C ASP A 290 16.72 8.43 2.22
N GLY A 291 16.16 7.23 2.50
CA GLY A 291 15.37 6.93 3.69
C GLY A 291 13.98 7.56 3.67
N SER A 292 13.56 8.14 4.80
CA SER A 292 12.17 8.58 4.98
C SER A 292 12.06 9.98 5.58
N LEU A 293 10.98 10.69 5.25
CA LEU A 293 10.57 11.92 5.93
C LEU A 293 9.60 11.57 7.06
N LEU A 294 9.99 11.84 8.30
CA LEU A 294 9.09 11.82 9.45
C LEU A 294 8.35 13.16 9.51
N CYS A 295 7.03 13.11 9.37
CA CYS A 295 6.22 14.32 9.19
C CYS A 295 5.09 14.41 10.22
N GLU A 296 4.53 15.62 10.32
CA GLU A 296 3.30 15.94 11.03
C GLU A 296 2.28 16.56 10.07
N GLY A 297 1.08 16.00 10.00
CA GLY A 297 -0.01 16.47 9.15
C GLY A 297 -0.50 17.86 9.54
N ARG A 298 -0.87 18.66 8.54
CA ARG A 298 -1.43 20.01 8.73
C ARG A 298 -2.97 20.03 8.74
N GLY A 299 -3.63 18.92 8.36
CA GLY A 299 -5.09 18.85 8.22
C GLY A 299 -5.61 19.74 7.10
N ASN A 300 -4.90 19.86 5.98
CA ASN A 300 -5.29 20.74 4.88
C ASN A 300 -6.51 20.16 4.13
N PRO A 301 -7.70 20.81 4.18
CA PRO A 301 -8.91 20.31 3.56
C PRO A 301 -8.85 20.33 2.03
N ASP A 302 -8.03 21.22 1.42
CA ASP A 302 -7.86 21.24 -0.04
C ASP A 302 -7.14 19.99 -0.55
N TRP A 303 -6.41 19.31 0.33
CA TRP A 303 -5.74 18.05 0.07
C TRP A 303 -6.52 16.82 0.57
N ASN A 304 -7.81 16.94 0.93
CA ASN A 304 -8.57 15.92 1.64
C ASN A 304 -7.89 15.46 2.95
N CYS A 305 -7.16 16.36 3.64
CA CYS A 305 -6.29 16.02 4.78
C CYS A 305 -5.39 14.80 4.47
N THR A 306 -4.72 14.83 3.33
CA THR A 306 -3.94 13.71 2.77
C THR A 306 -2.57 14.18 2.32
N ALA A 307 -1.56 13.32 2.43
CA ALA A 307 -0.20 13.50 1.91
C ALA A 307 0.18 12.31 0.99
N PRO A 308 1.23 12.43 0.16
CA PRO A 308 1.75 11.31 -0.60
C PRO A 308 2.26 10.20 0.34
N HIS A 309 2.21 8.95 -0.12
CA HIS A 309 2.68 7.80 0.66
C HIS A 309 4.17 7.52 0.49
N GLY A 310 4.82 8.14 -0.50
CA GLY A 310 6.22 7.94 -0.84
C GLY A 310 6.71 8.98 -1.83
N SER A 311 7.87 8.74 -2.44
CA SER A 311 8.43 9.65 -3.44
C SER A 311 7.80 9.51 -4.83
N GLY A 312 7.21 8.37 -5.14
CA GLY A 312 6.77 8.02 -6.49
C GLY A 312 7.92 7.63 -7.41
N ARG A 313 7.60 6.80 -8.39
CA ARG A 313 8.59 6.32 -9.36
C ARG A 313 8.73 7.30 -10.52
N VAL A 314 9.96 7.40 -11.07
CA VAL A 314 10.24 8.14 -12.32
C VAL A 314 10.33 7.22 -13.53
N MET A 315 10.42 5.91 -13.32
CA MET A 315 10.42 4.89 -14.38
C MET A 315 9.67 3.64 -13.97
N LYS A 316 9.12 2.91 -14.95
CA LYS A 316 8.43 1.63 -14.72
C LYS A 316 9.40 0.56 -14.24
N ARG A 317 8.90 -0.50 -13.57
CA ARG A 317 9.74 -1.61 -13.08
C ARG A 317 10.50 -2.33 -14.19
N SER A 318 9.84 -2.60 -15.33
CA SER A 318 10.47 -3.20 -16.50
C SER A 318 11.58 -2.31 -17.07
N GLU A 319 11.30 -1.03 -17.21
CA GLU A 319 12.27 -0.03 -17.70
C GLU A 319 13.49 0.07 -16.78
N ALA A 320 13.28 0.08 -15.46
CA ALA A 320 14.37 0.10 -14.48
C ALA A 320 15.27 -1.13 -14.61
N LYS A 321 14.70 -2.34 -14.80
CA LYS A 321 15.47 -3.59 -15.02
C LYS A 321 16.25 -3.59 -16.33
N GLU A 322 15.75 -2.91 -17.36
CA GLU A 322 16.40 -2.83 -18.67
C GLU A 322 17.48 -1.75 -18.75
N THR A 323 17.31 -0.64 -18.01
CA THR A 323 18.13 0.56 -18.18
C THR A 323 19.16 0.79 -17.07
N LEU A 324 18.87 0.31 -15.84
CA LEU A 324 19.77 0.50 -14.70
C LEU A 324 20.85 -0.58 -14.65
N SER A 325 22.06 -0.22 -14.20
CA SER A 325 23.14 -1.16 -14.02
C SER A 325 23.30 -1.60 -12.57
N MET A 326 23.72 -2.86 -12.37
CA MET A 326 24.08 -3.38 -11.05
C MET A 326 25.27 -2.66 -10.43
N GLU A 327 26.19 -2.12 -11.25
CA GLU A 327 27.33 -1.35 -10.77
C GLU A 327 26.87 -0.04 -10.13
N ASP A 328 25.99 0.71 -10.83
CA ASP A 328 25.41 1.95 -10.31
C ASP A 328 24.57 1.68 -9.07
N TYR A 329 23.77 0.61 -9.07
CA TYR A 329 22.96 0.24 -7.91
C TYR A 329 23.82 -0.03 -6.67
N ARG A 330 24.90 -0.82 -6.79
CA ARG A 330 25.84 -1.06 -5.69
C ARG A 330 26.52 0.22 -5.21
N ARG A 331 26.89 1.12 -6.15
CA ARG A 331 27.50 2.41 -5.83
C ARG A 331 26.51 3.30 -5.04
N GLU A 332 25.25 3.36 -5.47
CA GLU A 332 24.22 4.15 -4.77
C GLU A 332 23.93 3.62 -3.37
N MET A 333 24.01 2.31 -3.17
CA MET A 333 23.79 1.67 -1.86
C MET A 333 25.05 1.61 -0.97
N ALA A 334 26.18 2.20 -1.41
CA ALA A 334 27.41 2.20 -0.61
C ALA A 334 27.20 2.90 0.74
N GLY A 335 27.58 2.21 1.82
CA GLY A 335 27.42 2.69 3.20
C GLY A 335 26.13 2.25 3.90
N ILE A 336 25.19 1.62 3.18
CA ILE A 336 23.97 1.04 3.76
C ILE A 336 24.12 -0.48 3.77
N TYR A 337 23.93 -1.10 4.93
CA TYR A 337 23.98 -2.55 5.05
C TYR A 337 22.73 -3.17 4.43
N SER A 338 22.89 -3.94 3.36
CA SER A 338 21.79 -4.67 2.73
C SER A 338 22.30 -5.94 2.05
N THR A 339 21.68 -7.06 2.36
CA THR A 339 21.88 -8.34 1.67
C THR A 339 20.87 -8.56 0.54
N SER A 340 20.04 -7.54 0.26
CA SER A 340 18.98 -7.57 -0.76
C SER A 340 19.40 -6.86 -2.07
N VAL A 341 20.59 -6.25 -2.16
CA VAL A 341 21.06 -5.57 -3.37
C VAL A 341 21.49 -6.60 -4.41
N GLY A 342 20.68 -6.81 -5.42
CA GLY A 342 20.87 -7.83 -6.46
C GLY A 342 20.01 -7.58 -7.70
N GLU A 343 20.19 -8.40 -8.74
CA GLU A 343 19.42 -8.30 -10.00
C GLU A 343 17.91 -8.39 -9.77
N SER A 344 17.48 -9.22 -8.83
CA SER A 344 16.07 -9.40 -8.49
C SER A 344 15.40 -8.18 -7.85
N THR A 345 16.18 -7.23 -7.35
CA THR A 345 15.71 -5.98 -6.72
C THR A 345 16.19 -4.73 -7.46
N LEU A 346 16.76 -4.87 -8.66
CA LEU A 346 17.28 -3.75 -9.46
C LEU A 346 16.20 -2.70 -9.78
N ASP A 347 14.95 -3.13 -9.95
CA ASP A 347 13.80 -2.25 -10.14
C ASP A 347 13.46 -1.39 -8.91
N GLU A 348 13.99 -1.73 -7.74
CA GLU A 348 13.84 -0.95 -6.50
C GLU A 348 15.06 -0.04 -6.21
N SER A 349 16.01 0.03 -7.15
CA SER A 349 17.16 0.94 -7.02
C SER A 349 16.72 2.38 -6.75
N PRO A 350 17.47 3.14 -5.92
CA PRO A 350 17.19 4.56 -5.63
C PRO A 350 16.97 5.42 -6.87
N MET A 351 17.66 5.10 -7.96
CA MET A 351 17.57 5.81 -9.25
C MET A 351 16.20 5.71 -9.93
N ALA A 352 15.35 4.75 -9.52
CA ALA A 352 13.99 4.58 -10.07
C ALA A 352 12.97 5.55 -9.44
N TYR A 353 13.38 6.37 -8.47
CA TYR A 353 12.48 7.18 -7.64
C TYR A 353 12.76 8.68 -7.74
N ARG A 354 11.75 9.51 -7.43
CA ARG A 354 11.91 10.98 -7.33
C ARG A 354 12.84 11.34 -6.19
N ARG A 355 13.47 12.51 -6.31
CA ARG A 355 14.38 13.01 -5.29
C ARG A 355 13.61 13.52 -4.06
N MET A 356 14.19 13.33 -2.89
CA MET A 356 13.63 13.79 -1.60
C MET A 356 13.24 15.27 -1.63
N ALA A 357 14.10 16.16 -2.14
CA ALA A 357 13.86 17.61 -2.16
C ALA A 357 12.60 18.01 -2.96
N GLU A 358 12.25 17.24 -4.01
CA GLU A 358 11.04 17.48 -4.80
C GLU A 358 9.79 17.19 -3.95
N ILE A 359 9.81 16.08 -3.21
CA ILE A 359 8.71 15.67 -2.34
C ILE A 359 8.58 16.61 -1.15
N GLU A 360 9.68 16.95 -0.47
CA GLU A 360 9.69 17.86 0.66
C GLU A 360 9.08 19.22 0.29
N THR A 361 9.46 19.77 -0.87
CA THR A 361 8.88 21.01 -1.39
C THR A 361 7.37 20.87 -1.67
N ALA A 362 6.98 19.76 -2.31
CA ALA A 362 5.60 19.54 -2.74
C ALA A 362 4.63 19.33 -1.57
N ILE A 363 5.07 18.68 -0.48
CA ILE A 363 4.21 18.37 0.67
C ILE A 363 4.02 19.52 1.66
N ALA A 364 4.80 20.59 1.55
CA ALA A 364 4.75 21.73 2.50
C ALA A 364 3.33 22.24 2.81
N PRO A 365 2.36 22.27 1.88
CA PRO A 365 0.99 22.67 2.17
C PRO A 365 0.20 21.69 3.06
N THR A 366 0.54 20.39 3.05
CA THR A 366 -0.24 19.32 3.71
C THR A 366 0.48 18.67 4.89
N ALA A 367 1.82 18.64 4.89
CA ALA A 367 2.62 18.04 5.95
C ALA A 367 3.82 18.92 6.30
N LYS A 368 4.29 18.83 7.55
CA LYS A 368 5.50 19.49 8.05
C LYS A 368 6.54 18.41 8.33
N VAL A 369 7.69 18.46 7.66
CA VAL A 369 8.83 17.60 7.98
C VAL A 369 9.32 17.92 9.38
N LYS A 370 9.46 16.93 10.24
CA LYS A 370 9.94 17.00 11.62
C LYS A 370 11.35 16.45 11.73
N ASP A 371 11.65 15.41 10.93
CA ASP A 371 12.96 14.75 10.90
C ASP A 371 13.18 14.08 9.55
N ILE A 372 14.44 13.84 9.20
CA ILE A 372 14.87 13.04 8.05
C ILE A 372 15.54 11.78 8.61
N LEU A 373 14.97 10.64 8.32
CA LEU A 373 15.50 9.37 8.77
C LEU A 373 16.40 8.79 7.69
N THR A 374 17.67 8.55 8.04
CA THR A 374 18.71 8.03 7.12
C THR A 374 18.82 6.50 7.27
N PRO A 375 18.79 5.70 6.20
CA PRO A 375 18.89 4.26 6.30
C PRO A 375 20.29 3.80 6.77
N LEU A 376 20.31 2.91 7.74
CA LEU A 376 21.49 2.15 8.15
C LEU A 376 21.45 0.72 7.60
N TYR A 377 20.23 0.19 7.45
CA TYR A 377 19.96 -1.17 7.00
C TYR A 377 18.69 -1.20 6.15
N ASN A 378 18.69 -2.00 5.07
CA ASN A 378 17.52 -2.25 4.25
C ASN A 378 17.37 -3.73 3.89
N PHE A 379 16.16 -4.27 4.03
CA PHE A 379 15.76 -5.59 3.59
C PHE A 379 14.58 -5.50 2.63
N LYS A 380 14.73 -6.07 1.45
CA LYS A 380 13.66 -6.25 0.44
C LYS A 380 13.60 -7.69 -0.02
N ALA A 381 12.41 -8.21 -0.26
CA ALA A 381 12.23 -9.47 -0.94
C ALA A 381 12.25 -9.28 -2.46
N SER A 382 12.68 -10.33 -3.19
CA SER A 382 12.65 -10.35 -4.65
C SER A 382 11.23 -10.18 -5.19
N SER A 383 11.05 -9.31 -6.18
CA SER A 383 9.78 -9.13 -6.88
C SER A 383 9.38 -10.34 -7.74
N THR A 384 10.36 -11.14 -8.19
CA THR A 384 10.12 -12.33 -9.02
C THR A 384 9.38 -13.46 -8.29
N ALA A 385 9.54 -13.56 -6.96
CA ALA A 385 8.83 -14.55 -6.17
C ALA A 385 7.35 -14.23 -5.92
N ALA A 386 6.93 -12.96 -6.06
CA ALA A 386 5.55 -12.54 -5.82
C ALA A 386 4.63 -12.74 -7.04
N ILE A 387 5.18 -12.69 -8.25
CA ILE A 387 4.41 -12.77 -9.51
C ILE A 387 3.93 -14.21 -9.78
N ASP A 388 4.72 -15.22 -9.42
CA ASP A 388 4.38 -16.63 -9.72
C ASP A 388 3.23 -17.20 -8.86
N GLU A 389 2.99 -16.69 -7.64
CA GLU A 389 1.83 -17.11 -6.84
C GLU A 389 0.55 -16.31 -7.16
N GLU A 390 0.68 -15.06 -7.61
CA GLU A 390 -0.47 -14.25 -7.99
C GLU A 390 -1.12 -14.72 -9.31
N THR A 391 -0.34 -15.37 -10.19
CA THR A 391 -0.81 -15.86 -11.51
C THR A 391 -1.22 -17.34 -11.53
N ARG A 392 -0.72 -18.19 -10.63
CA ARG A 392 -1.02 -19.63 -10.64
C ARG A 392 -2.39 -20.02 -10.09
N ASP A 393 -3.05 -19.18 -9.30
CA ASP A 393 -4.40 -19.45 -8.77
C ASP A 393 -5.53 -18.99 -9.72
N GLY A 394 -5.22 -18.63 -10.95
CA GLY A 394 -6.20 -18.27 -11.98
C GLY A 394 -6.48 -19.36 -13.03
N GLU A 395 -5.78 -20.51 -12.95
CA GLU A 395 -5.87 -21.60 -13.94
C GLU A 395 -6.17 -22.98 -13.31
N ASP A 396 -7.02 -23.06 -12.26
CA ASP A 396 -7.64 -24.34 -11.86
C ASP A 396 -9.15 -24.15 -11.57
#